data_bca8572dfbc605ec2817944af8351138
#
_entry.id   bca8572dfbc605ec2817944af8351138
#
_cell.length_a   1.000
_cell.length_b   1.000
_cell.length_c   1.000
_cell.angle_alpha   90.00
_cell.angle_beta   90.00
_cell.angle_gamma   90.00
#
_symmetry.space_group_name_H-M   'P 1'
#
loop_
_entity.id
_entity.type
_entity.pdbx_description
1 polymer ?
#
loop_
_entity_poly.entity_id
_entity_poly.type
_entity_poly.pdbx_seq_one_letter_code
_entity_poly.pdbx_strand_id
1 'polypeptide(L)'
;MSWVPHITVASIIEKNNKFLFVEEYVKDQVVINQPAGHLEENETIEEGCIRETFEETAYLVNVDYLIGVYQERNKNSKDMWLRFCFKCS
;
A
#
# COMPACT_ATOMS: atom_id res chain seq x y z
N MET A 1 -6.61 -26.16 8.40
CA MET A 1 -5.88 -25.00 7.92
C MET A 1 -6.73 -23.74 8.04
N SER A 2 -6.14 -22.70 8.54
CA SER A 2 -6.83 -21.42 8.68
C SER A 2 -6.71 -20.62 7.39
N TRP A 3 -7.80 -20.00 6.98
CA TRP A 3 -7.77 -19.03 5.91
C TRP A 3 -7.30 -17.69 6.47
N VAL A 4 -6.40 -17.01 5.75
CA VAL A 4 -5.82 -15.74 6.20
C VAL A 4 -5.88 -14.74 5.04
N PRO A 5 -6.38 -13.52 5.28
CA PRO A 5 -6.33 -12.48 4.25
C PRO A 5 -4.91 -11.93 4.09
N HIS A 6 -4.63 -11.36 2.93
CA HIS A 6 -3.41 -10.60 2.69
C HIS A 6 -3.63 -9.17 3.16
N ILE A 7 -2.70 -8.66 3.95
CA ILE A 7 -2.79 -7.28 4.45
C ILE A 7 -1.78 -6.43 3.70
N THR A 8 -2.27 -5.40 3.04
CA THR A 8 -1.41 -4.44 2.36
C THR A 8 -1.65 -3.04 2.90
N VAL A 9 -0.65 -2.20 2.76
CA VAL A 9 -0.68 -0.81 3.18
C VAL A 9 -0.29 0.07 2.00
N ALA A 10 -0.90 1.24 1.90
CA ALA A 10 -0.67 2.15 0.80
C ALA A 10 -0.68 3.58 1.30
N SER A 11 0.08 4.44 0.63
CA SER A 11 0.13 5.85 0.96
C SER A 11 -0.40 6.70 -0.18
N ILE A 12 -1.10 7.78 0.18
CA ILE A 12 -1.51 8.83 -0.73
C ILE A 12 -0.78 10.09 -0.29
N ILE A 13 0.07 10.59 -1.16
CA ILE A 13 0.92 11.75 -0.89
C ILE A 13 0.64 12.80 -1.94
N GLU A 14 0.16 13.95 -1.50
CA GLU A 14 -0.14 15.07 -2.38
C GLU A 14 0.81 16.23 -2.06
N LYS A 15 1.35 16.84 -3.11
CA LYS A 15 2.17 18.04 -2.98
C LYS A 15 1.95 18.91 -4.22
N ASN A 16 1.59 20.17 -4.02
CA ASN A 16 1.35 21.12 -5.10
C ASN A 16 0.31 20.61 -6.11
N ASN A 17 -0.77 20.02 -5.62
CA ASN A 17 -1.85 19.43 -6.40
C ASN A 17 -1.43 18.26 -7.28
N LYS A 18 -0.32 17.61 -6.92
CA LYS A 18 0.18 16.40 -7.61
C LYS A 18 0.28 15.26 -6.63
N PHE A 19 0.00 14.05 -7.12
CA PHE A 19 0.10 12.84 -6.31
C PHE A 19 1.34 12.05 -6.68
N LEU A 20 1.96 11.43 -5.68
CA LEU A 20 3.12 10.58 -5.89
C LEU A 20 2.69 9.17 -6.28
N PHE A 21 3.20 8.70 -7.41
CA PHE A 21 2.98 7.32 -7.87
C PHE A 21 4.32 6.66 -8.16
N VAL A 22 4.33 5.35 -8.14
CA VAL A 22 5.50 4.55 -8.51
C VAL A 22 5.18 3.74 -9.75
N GLU A 23 6.22 3.51 -10.56
CA GLU A 23 6.12 2.65 -11.74
C GLU A 23 6.60 1.25 -11.37
N GLU A 24 5.86 0.25 -11.81
CA GLU A 24 6.20 -1.15 -11.58
C GLU A 24 6.10 -1.91 -12.89
N TYR A 25 6.94 -2.93 -13.04
CA TYR A 25 6.83 -3.85 -14.15
C TYR A 25 6.04 -5.08 -13.72
N VAL A 26 4.90 -5.29 -14.38
CA VAL A 26 4.06 -6.46 -14.13
C VAL A 26 3.82 -7.11 -15.49
N LYS A 27 4.32 -8.34 -15.67
CA LYS A 27 4.16 -9.10 -16.91
C LYS A 27 4.60 -8.29 -18.14
N ASP A 28 5.79 -7.70 -18.07
CA ASP A 28 6.39 -6.87 -19.12
C ASP A 28 5.63 -5.59 -19.46
N GLN A 29 4.73 -5.18 -18.60
CA GLN A 29 4.02 -3.91 -18.74
C GLN A 29 4.36 -2.98 -17.60
N VAL A 30 4.42 -1.68 -17.90
CA VAL A 30 4.60 -0.65 -16.88
C VAL A 30 3.24 -0.33 -16.28
N VAL A 31 3.15 -0.46 -14.97
CA VAL A 31 1.93 -0.14 -14.21
C VAL A 31 2.26 1.00 -13.25
N ILE A 32 1.38 1.98 -13.19
CA ILE A 32 1.52 3.10 -12.28
C ILE A 32 0.62 2.85 -11.07
N ASN A 33 1.19 2.93 -9.88
CA ASN A 33 0.48 2.60 -8.67
C ASN A 33 0.86 3.53 -7.52
N GLN A 34 0.04 3.54 -6.48
CA GLN A 34 0.40 4.19 -5.22
C GLN A 34 1.57 3.43 -4.60
N PRO A 35 2.42 4.10 -3.80
CA PRO A 35 3.37 3.38 -2.96
C PRO A 35 2.59 2.43 -2.05
N ALA A 36 2.89 1.15 -2.11
CA ALA A 36 2.14 0.13 -1.38
C ALA A 36 2.94 -1.16 -1.24
N GLY A 37 2.59 -1.96 -0.26
CA GLY A 37 3.20 -3.27 -0.07
C GLY A 37 2.58 -4.04 1.07
N HIS A 38 3.11 -5.23 1.31
CA HIS A 38 2.61 -6.13 2.34
C HIS A 38 3.09 -5.74 3.72
N LEU A 39 2.18 -5.87 4.69
CA LEU A 39 2.53 -5.71 6.09
C LEU A 39 3.48 -6.83 6.53
N GLU A 40 4.51 -6.47 7.28
CA GLU A 40 5.45 -7.44 7.83
C GLU A 40 5.09 -7.78 9.27
N GLU A 41 5.58 -8.94 9.71
CA GLU A 41 5.37 -9.39 11.08
C GLU A 41 5.96 -8.37 12.07
N ASN A 42 5.25 -8.14 13.15
CA ASN A 42 5.68 -7.25 14.25
C ASN A 42 5.73 -5.77 13.94
N GLU A 43 5.14 -5.33 12.82
CA GLU A 43 4.98 -3.89 12.60
C GLU A 43 3.49 -3.50 12.65
N THR A 44 3.22 -2.26 13.05
CA THR A 44 1.88 -1.72 12.95
C THR A 44 1.56 -1.39 11.50
N ILE A 45 0.29 -1.21 11.18
CA ILE A 45 -0.10 -0.84 9.82
C ILE A 45 0.49 0.52 9.42
N GLU A 46 0.62 1.44 10.37
CA GLU A 46 1.25 2.74 10.12
C GLU A 46 2.73 2.61 9.86
N GLU A 47 3.43 1.81 10.66
CA GLU A 47 4.85 1.53 10.45
C GLU A 47 5.09 0.88 9.10
N GLY A 48 4.23 -0.06 8.71
CA GLY A 48 4.32 -0.71 7.41
C GLY A 48 4.14 0.27 6.26
N CYS A 49 3.21 1.20 6.40
CA CYS A 49 2.98 2.23 5.40
C CYS A 49 4.22 3.12 5.23
N ILE A 50 4.81 3.56 6.34
CA ILE A 50 6.02 4.39 6.31
C ILE A 50 7.19 3.64 5.68
N ARG A 51 7.38 2.39 6.06
CA ARG A 51 8.46 1.54 5.55
C ARG A 51 8.32 1.32 4.02
N GLU A 52 7.15 0.89 3.58
CA GLU A 52 6.92 0.64 2.15
C GLU A 52 7.08 1.90 1.31
N THR A 53 6.60 3.03 1.81
CA THR A 53 6.75 4.29 1.10
C THR A 53 8.22 4.66 0.97
N PHE A 54 9.00 4.49 2.04
CA PHE A 54 10.43 4.77 2.02
C PHE A 54 11.18 3.84 1.06
N GLU A 55 10.87 2.55 1.09
CA GLU A 55 11.52 1.57 0.22
C GLU A 55 11.29 1.88 -1.26
N GLU A 56 10.09 2.33 -1.60
CA GLU A 56 9.73 2.55 -3.01
C GLU A 56 10.06 3.94 -3.52
N THR A 57 10.11 4.95 -2.65
CA THR A 57 10.25 6.35 -3.07
C THR A 57 11.44 7.07 -2.45
N ALA A 58 12.05 6.50 -1.42
CA ALA A 58 13.09 7.13 -0.59
C ALA A 58 12.58 8.34 0.20
N TYR A 59 11.27 8.58 0.24
CA TYR A 59 10.71 9.65 1.07
C TYR A 59 10.34 9.12 2.44
N LEU A 60 10.79 9.80 3.47
CA LEU A 60 10.36 9.54 4.84
C LEU A 60 9.11 10.37 5.10
N VAL A 61 8.01 9.70 5.34
CA VAL A 61 6.71 10.37 5.47
C VAL A 61 6.14 10.21 6.87
N ASN A 62 5.18 11.07 7.19
CA ASN A 62 4.34 10.93 8.37
C ASN A 62 2.97 10.43 7.93
N VAL A 63 2.36 9.58 8.72
CA VAL A 63 0.98 9.16 8.51
C VAL A 63 0.07 10.18 9.18
N ASP A 64 -0.75 10.85 8.38
CA ASP A 64 -1.66 11.87 8.88
C ASP A 64 -2.98 11.29 9.35
N TYR A 65 -3.61 10.47 8.51
CA TYR A 65 -4.86 9.80 8.88
C TYR A 65 -5.17 8.65 7.91
N LEU A 66 -6.04 7.77 8.36
CA LEU A 66 -6.53 6.67 7.53
C LEU A 66 -7.62 7.20 6.60
N ILE A 67 -7.45 6.96 5.29
CA ILE A 67 -8.46 7.31 4.29
C ILE A 67 -9.54 6.25 4.25
N GLY A 68 -9.14 4.99 4.23
CA GLY A 68 -10.10 3.90 4.18
C GLY A 68 -9.44 2.53 4.15
N VAL A 69 -10.28 1.52 4.30
CA VAL A 69 -9.88 0.12 4.19
C VAL A 69 -10.68 -0.47 3.03
N TYR A 70 -9.97 -1.07 2.10
CA TYR A 70 -10.58 -1.61 0.88
C TYR A 70 -10.37 -3.11 0.81
N GLN A 71 -11.41 -3.82 0.43
CA GLN A 71 -11.38 -5.27 0.31
C GLN A 71 -11.44 -5.65 -1.16
N GLU A 72 -10.50 -6.50 -1.58
CA GLU A 72 -10.48 -7.04 -2.93
C GLU A 72 -10.42 -8.56 -2.89
N ARG A 73 -11.22 -9.21 -3.71
CA ARG A 73 -11.23 -10.66 -3.85
C ARG A 73 -10.77 -11.07 -5.24
N ASN A 74 -9.97 -12.12 -5.27
CA ASN A 74 -9.64 -12.77 -6.54
C ASN A 74 -10.79 -13.70 -6.90
N LYS A 75 -11.33 -13.55 -8.12
CA LYS A 75 -12.47 -14.34 -8.59
C LYS A 75 -12.13 -15.81 -8.78
N ASN A 76 -10.88 -16.13 -9.01
CA ASN A 76 -10.43 -17.47 -9.36
C ASN A 76 -9.75 -18.21 -8.21
N SER A 77 -9.71 -17.62 -7.04
CA SER A 77 -9.08 -18.24 -5.86
C SER A 77 -9.77 -17.77 -4.59
N LYS A 78 -9.30 -18.28 -3.45
CA LYS A 78 -9.80 -17.85 -2.14
C LYS A 78 -9.04 -16.63 -1.61
N ASP A 79 -8.14 -16.06 -2.41
CA ASP A 79 -7.34 -14.94 -1.96
C ASP A 79 -8.18 -13.68 -1.82
N MET A 80 -7.93 -12.99 -0.73
CA MET A 80 -8.58 -11.73 -0.45
C MET A 80 -7.56 -10.80 0.17
N TRP A 81 -7.59 -9.55 -0.27
CA TRP A 81 -6.70 -8.50 0.23
C TRP A 81 -7.50 -7.47 1.00
N LEU A 82 -6.93 -7.03 2.13
CA LEU A 82 -7.38 -5.85 2.86
C LEU A 82 -6.29 -4.79 2.67
N ARG A 83 -6.67 -3.68 2.07
CA ARG A 83 -5.75 -2.59 1.78
C ARG A 83 -6.07 -1.39 2.65
N PHE A 84 -5.11 -1.01 3.49
CA PHE A 84 -5.21 0.16 4.36
C PHE A 84 -4.55 1.34 3.65
N CYS A 85 -5.35 2.34 3.26
CA CYS A 85 -4.84 3.53 2.58
C CYS A 85 -4.73 4.69 3.55
N PHE A 86 -3.54 5.27 3.65
CA PHE A 86 -3.27 6.40 4.54
C PHE A 86 -2.93 7.66 3.75
N LYS A 87 -3.42 8.80 4.25
CA LYS A 87 -2.91 10.09 3.79
C LYS A 87 -1.59 10.34 4.50
N CYS A 88 -0.57 10.64 3.73
CA CYS A 88 0.78 10.87 4.26
C CYS A 88 1.32 12.21 3.79
N SER A 89 2.28 12.74 4.53
CA SER A 89 2.94 14.00 4.20
C SER A 89 4.43 13.98 4.53
#